data_3b638f0d5224891dca59577c899e18a7
#
_entry.id   3b638f0d5224891dca59577c899e18a7
#
_cell.length_a   1.000
_cell.length_b   1.000
_cell.length_c   1.000
_cell.angle_alpha   90.00
_cell.angle_beta   90.00
_cell.angle_gamma   90.00
#
_symmetry.space_group_name_H-M   'P 1'
#
loop_
_entity.id
_entity.type
_entity.pdbx_description
1 polymer ?
#
loop_
_entity_poly.entity_id
_entity_poly.type
_entity_poly.pdbx_seq_one_letter_code
_entity_poly.pdbx_strand_id
1 'polypeptide(L)' 'MIDKKYVVYYHEKVNEYFYDYYSRFNMNEQYSKPVLYSDDFELIERAKNELNERLQEQSY' A
#
# COMPACT_ATOMS: atom_id res chain seq x y z
N MET A 1 -2.53 -17.93 -5.22
CA MET A 1 -2.03 -17.54 -3.88
C MET A 1 -0.86 -16.59 -4.02
N ILE A 2 -0.87 -15.50 -3.28
CA ILE A 2 0.23 -14.53 -3.31
C ILE A 2 1.29 -14.94 -2.31
N ASP A 3 2.51 -15.12 -2.79
CA ASP A 3 3.64 -15.60 -1.98
C ASP A 3 4.64 -14.47 -1.74
N LYS A 4 4.14 -13.33 -1.32
CA LYS A 4 4.96 -12.15 -1.02
C LYS A 4 4.79 -11.76 0.43
N LYS A 5 5.83 -11.14 1.00
CA LYS A 5 5.83 -10.76 2.42
C LYS A 5 5.09 -9.47 2.71
N TYR A 6 5.13 -8.53 1.78
CA TYR A 6 4.64 -7.18 2.02
C TYR A 6 3.63 -6.76 0.97
N VAL A 7 2.76 -5.83 1.36
CA VAL A 7 1.77 -5.25 0.46
C VAL A 7 1.70 -3.75 0.69
N VAL A 8 1.63 -2.98 -0.40
CA VAL A 8 1.28 -1.57 -0.34
C VAL A 8 -0.18 -1.47 -0.73
N TYR A 9 -0.95 -0.74 0.05
CA TYR A 9 -2.38 -0.58 -0.21
C TYR A 9 -2.80 0.88 -0.05
N TYR A 10 -3.86 1.24 -0.76
CA TYR A 10 -4.46 2.55 -0.66
C TYR A 10 -5.68 2.48 0.25
N HIS A 11 -5.75 3.37 1.24
CA HIS A 11 -6.90 3.45 2.14
C HIS A 11 -7.79 4.60 1.70
N GLU A 12 -8.96 4.27 1.20
CA GLU A 12 -9.86 5.24 0.58
C GLU A 12 -10.37 6.31 1.55
N LYS A 13 -10.64 5.94 2.80
CA LYS A 13 -11.15 6.89 3.79
C LYS A 13 -10.11 7.91 4.23
N VAL A 14 -8.88 7.45 4.38
CA VAL A 14 -7.78 8.31 4.81
C VAL A 14 -7.17 9.05 3.64
N ASN A 15 -7.34 8.51 2.43
CA ASN A 15 -6.75 9.03 1.20
C ASN A 15 -5.23 9.03 1.29
N GLU A 16 -4.69 7.86 1.61
CA GLU A 16 -3.25 7.70 1.82
C GLU A 16 -2.85 6.26 1.56
N TYR A 17 -1.58 6.07 1.15
CA TYR A 17 -1.03 4.74 0.94
C TYR A 17 -0.29 4.30 2.20
N PHE A 18 -0.41 2.99 2.49
CA PHE A 18 0.25 2.35 3.62
C PHE A 18 0.88 1.05 3.16
N TYR A 19 1.70 0.45 4.02
CA TYR A 19 2.18 -0.90 3.79
C TYR A 19 1.94 -1.75 5.04
N ASP A 20 1.93 -3.06 4.84
CA ASP A 20 1.78 -4.00 5.95
C ASP A 20 2.38 -5.34 5.52
N TYR A 21 2.55 -6.23 6.47
CA TYR A 21 2.82 -7.62 6.15
C TYR A 21 1.59 -8.21 5.47
N TYR A 22 1.82 -8.96 4.42
CA TYR A 22 0.71 -9.57 3.70
C TYR A 22 -0.12 -10.49 4.61
N SER A 23 0.56 -11.19 5.56
CA SER A 23 -0.12 -12.08 6.50
C SER A 23 -1.10 -11.35 7.42
N ARG A 24 -0.92 -10.06 7.62
CA ARG A 24 -1.78 -9.24 8.47
C ARG A 24 -2.80 -8.44 7.68
N PHE A 25 -2.58 -8.29 6.39
CA PHE A 25 -3.45 -7.47 5.56
C PHE A 25 -4.81 -8.13 5.39
N ASN A 26 -5.87 -7.39 5.68
CA ASN A 26 -7.23 -7.88 5.55
C ASN A 26 -7.77 -7.57 4.15
N MET A 27 -7.77 -8.58 3.28
CA MET A 27 -8.25 -8.45 1.91
C MET A 27 -9.74 -8.12 1.82
N ASN A 28 -10.48 -8.40 2.89
CA ASN A 28 -11.92 -8.14 2.93
C ASN A 28 -12.27 -6.76 3.48
N GLU A 29 -11.27 -6.01 3.89
CA GLU A 29 -11.52 -4.67 4.40
C GLU A 29 -11.99 -3.77 3.26
N GLN A 30 -13.11 -3.09 3.46
CA GLN A 30 -13.84 -2.38 2.43
C GLN A 30 -13.04 -1.23 1.81
N TYR A 31 -12.27 -0.52 2.63
CA TYR A 31 -11.59 0.70 2.20
C TYR A 31 -10.13 0.51 1.81
N SER A 32 -9.59 -0.67 2.00
CA SER A 32 -8.19 -0.97 1.70
C SER A 32 -8.06 -1.69 0.38
N LYS A 33 -7.36 -1.06 -0.57
CA LYS A 33 -7.20 -1.61 -1.93
C LYS A 33 -5.72 -1.89 -2.17
N PRO A 34 -5.33 -3.17 -2.33
CA PRO A 34 -3.93 -3.48 -2.57
C PRO A 34 -3.47 -2.99 -3.93
N VAL A 35 -2.25 -2.47 -4.01
CA VAL A 35 -1.70 -1.95 -5.25
C VAL A 35 -0.38 -2.58 -5.64
N LEU A 36 0.39 -3.12 -4.68
CA LEU A 36 1.70 -3.69 -4.96
C LEU A 36 2.06 -4.74 -3.92
N TYR A 37 2.61 -5.87 -4.38
CA TYR A 37 3.12 -6.91 -3.49
C TYR A 37 4.61 -7.11 -3.77
N SER A 38 5.40 -7.30 -2.72
CA SER A 38 6.83 -7.56 -2.88
C SER A 38 7.42 -8.20 -1.65
N ASP A 39 8.54 -8.91 -1.83
CA ASP A 39 9.35 -9.42 -0.72
C ASP A 39 10.42 -8.41 -0.32
N ASP A 40 10.65 -7.39 -1.13
CA ASP A 40 11.69 -6.40 -0.93
C ASP A 40 11.13 -5.21 -0.15
N PHE A 41 11.52 -5.11 1.13
CA PHE A 41 11.01 -4.06 1.99
C PHE A 41 11.41 -2.66 1.50
N GLU A 42 12.62 -2.51 0.96
CA GLU A 42 13.06 -1.21 0.45
C GLU A 42 12.20 -0.74 -0.71
N LEU A 43 11.83 -1.67 -1.59
CA LEU A 43 10.94 -1.37 -2.70
C LEU A 43 9.56 -0.96 -2.20
N ILE A 44 9.04 -1.68 -1.21
CA ILE A 44 7.73 -1.41 -0.63
C ILE A 44 7.69 -0.02 0.01
N GLU A 45 8.72 0.31 0.80
CA GLU A 45 8.79 1.61 1.46
C GLU A 45 8.91 2.75 0.45
N ARG A 46 9.76 2.57 -0.56
CA ARG A 46 9.93 3.56 -1.61
C ARG A 46 8.66 3.77 -2.40
N ALA A 47 7.99 2.68 -2.77
CA ALA A 47 6.74 2.75 -3.54
C ALA A 47 5.67 3.48 -2.74
N LYS A 48 5.53 3.16 -1.46
CA LYS A 48 4.55 3.83 -0.60
C LYS A 48 4.83 5.34 -0.55
N ASN A 49 6.08 5.71 -0.36
CA ASN A 49 6.44 7.12 -0.25
C ASN A 49 6.21 7.88 -1.55
N GLU A 50 6.60 7.29 -2.68
CA GLU A 50 6.40 7.92 -3.99
C GLU A 50 4.93 8.09 -4.33
N LEU A 51 4.12 7.08 -4.02
CA LEU A 51 2.68 7.16 -4.27
C LEU A 51 2.03 8.26 -3.42
N ASN A 52 2.45 8.38 -2.16
CA ASN A 52 1.93 9.44 -1.30
C ASN A 52 2.37 10.82 -1.76
N GLU A 53 3.59 10.96 -2.25
CA GLU A 53 4.06 12.23 -2.81
C GLU A 53 3.20 12.66 -4.00
N ARG A 54 2.93 11.74 -4.91
CA ARG A 54 2.09 12.02 -6.07
C ARG A 54 0.68 12.40 -5.66
N LEU A 55 0.16 11.74 -4.63
CA LEU A 55 -1.16 12.03 -4.14
C LEU A 55 -1.23 13.44 -3.56
N GLN A 56 -0.22 13.85 -2.82
CA GLN A 56 -0.14 15.20 -2.28
C GLN A 56 -0.04 16.26 -3.37
N GLU A 57 0.71 15.97 -4.43
CA GLU A 57 0.84 16.89 -5.56
C GLU A 57 -0.50 17.12 -6.29
N GLN A 58 -1.38 16.14 -6.22
CA GLN A 58 -2.68 16.20 -6.91
C GLN A 58 -3.79 16.80 -6.04
N SER A 59 -3.53 16.98 -4.75
CA SER A 59 -4.58 17.48 -3.84
C SER A 59 -4.44 18.98 -3.60
N TYR A 60 -4.98 19.74 -4.50
CA TYR A 60 -5.12 21.19 -4.36
C TYR A 60 -6.56 21.52 -4.09
#